data_dc4d533d9063f501ded4a2638dec613c
#
_entry.id   dc4d533d9063f501ded4a2638dec613c
#
_cell.length_a   1.000
_cell.length_b   1.000
_cell.length_c   1.000
_cell.angle_alpha   90.00
_cell.angle_beta   90.00
_cell.angle_gamma   90.00
#
_symmetry.space_group_name_H-M   'P 1'
#
loop_
_entity.id
_entity.type
_entity.pdbx_description
1 polymer ?
#
loop_
_entity_poly.entity_id
_entity_poly.type
_entity_poly.pdbx_seq_one_letter_code
_entity_poly.pdbx_strand_id
1 'polypeptide(L)'
;MTGAIALGGVFFIGTLWYCLVEGWSWEDAAYMTVITLATVGYSETHPLGSRGRLFTIALILLGVVNIGYIVNRFTEAIIQGYFQEGIRLQQQRRLMESLTEHYIICGFSRTGRQIAKEFRAEGVPFVVIDSDMESIQRAQMEGYTAYQGDATLDDTLLKVGVERAICIVAALPSDAENLYIVLSAKTLNTGIRAIARASTEEALQKLQRGGADEVISPYITGGKRMAAAALRPQVLDFVDGILTGADRQLYMEEFLLDPAFCPFVGQSLQKARLRSQSGALVLAIRRLDGTLIGGPTGDTVLMSGDRLIGMGTAEQLRSLNQILGPINSKQLRRPKNS
;
A
#
# COMPACT_ATOMS: atom_id res chain seq x y z
N MET A 1 -1.99 -22.11 30.64
CA MET A 1 -2.98 -22.73 31.56
C MET A 1 -2.44 -23.98 32.23
N THR A 2 -1.75 -24.89 31.57
CA THR A 2 -1.25 -26.17 32.17
C THR A 2 -0.33 -25.99 33.36
N GLY A 3 0.62 -25.04 33.34
CA GLY A 3 1.57 -24.81 34.44
C GLY A 3 0.91 -24.27 35.72
N ALA A 4 -0.06 -23.38 35.58
CA ALA A 4 -0.79 -22.86 36.74
C ALA A 4 -1.67 -23.91 37.42
N ILE A 5 -2.28 -24.80 36.61
CA ILE A 5 -3.07 -25.94 37.12
C ILE A 5 -2.15 -26.94 37.83
N ALA A 6 -0.94 -27.21 37.27
CA ALA A 6 0.03 -28.09 37.90
C ALA A 6 0.53 -27.51 39.24
N LEU A 7 0.83 -26.20 39.28
CA LEU A 7 1.24 -25.52 40.53
C LEU A 7 0.15 -25.58 41.61
N GLY A 8 -1.11 -25.33 41.23
CA GLY A 8 -2.24 -25.47 42.10
C GLY A 8 -2.43 -26.92 42.64
N GLY A 9 -2.19 -27.92 41.79
CA GLY A 9 -2.19 -29.32 42.19
C GLY A 9 -1.07 -29.67 43.19
N VAL A 10 0.14 -29.20 42.95
CA VAL A 10 1.26 -29.41 43.87
C VAL A 10 1.03 -28.70 45.20
N PHE A 11 0.46 -27.48 45.19
CA PHE A 11 0.04 -26.76 46.40
C PHE A 11 -1.01 -27.55 47.20
N PHE A 12 -2.06 -28.03 46.55
CA PHE A 12 -3.09 -28.79 47.19
C PHE A 12 -2.57 -30.09 47.79
N ILE A 13 -1.75 -30.86 47.05
CA ILE A 13 -1.11 -32.09 47.52
C ILE A 13 -0.19 -31.83 48.70
N GLY A 14 0.64 -30.77 48.63
CA GLY A 14 1.52 -30.39 49.72
C GLY A 14 0.79 -30.05 51.00
N THR A 15 -0.21 -29.19 50.91
CA THR A 15 -1.05 -28.81 52.05
C THR A 15 -1.79 -30.03 52.65
N LEU A 16 -2.39 -30.87 51.82
CA LEU A 16 -3.12 -32.05 52.27
C LEU A 16 -2.19 -33.04 52.97
N TRP A 17 -0.98 -33.22 52.46
CA TRP A 17 0.00 -34.13 53.07
C TRP A 17 0.44 -33.67 54.47
N TYR A 18 0.77 -32.35 54.66
CA TYR A 18 1.11 -31.85 55.98
C TYR A 18 -0.05 -31.93 56.98
N CYS A 19 -1.31 -31.71 56.51
CA CYS A 19 -2.47 -31.88 57.36
C CYS A 19 -2.69 -33.36 57.78
N LEU A 20 -2.61 -34.30 56.86
CA LEU A 20 -2.95 -35.70 57.10
C LEU A 20 -1.86 -36.53 57.72
N VAL A 21 -0.60 -36.27 57.39
CA VAL A 21 0.53 -37.08 57.81
C VAL A 21 1.29 -36.48 58.98
N GLU A 22 1.48 -35.16 59.02
CA GLU A 22 2.13 -34.45 60.16
C GLU A 22 1.12 -33.96 61.19
N GLY A 23 -0.20 -33.96 60.85
CA GLY A 23 -1.29 -33.58 61.79
C GLY A 23 -1.38 -32.08 62.03
N TRP A 24 -0.87 -31.26 61.11
CA TRP A 24 -0.84 -29.79 61.25
C TRP A 24 -2.25 -29.17 60.95
N SER A 25 -2.46 -27.93 61.48
CA SER A 25 -3.59 -27.16 61.09
C SER A 25 -3.58 -26.84 59.59
N TRP A 26 -4.74 -26.63 58.99
CA TRP A 26 -4.84 -26.27 57.56
C TRP A 26 -4.02 -25.00 57.26
N GLU A 27 -4.04 -24.02 58.18
CA GLU A 27 -3.35 -22.77 58.03
C GLU A 27 -1.83 -22.92 58.04
N ASP A 28 -1.28 -23.71 58.97
CA ASP A 28 0.16 -23.99 59.07
C ASP A 28 0.65 -24.82 57.84
N ALA A 29 -0.14 -25.81 57.45
CA ALA A 29 0.16 -26.64 56.31
C ALA A 29 0.15 -25.85 54.98
N ALA A 30 -0.85 -24.99 54.77
CA ALA A 30 -0.91 -24.11 53.62
C ALA A 30 0.22 -23.10 53.66
N TYR A 31 0.51 -22.48 54.77
CA TYR A 31 1.62 -21.53 54.92
C TYR A 31 2.95 -22.18 54.59
N MET A 32 3.28 -23.35 55.17
CA MET A 32 4.49 -24.08 54.89
C MET A 32 4.61 -24.43 53.39
N THR A 33 3.54 -24.87 52.78
CA THR A 33 3.51 -25.24 51.35
C THR A 33 3.78 -24.01 50.50
N VAL A 34 3.13 -22.83 50.79
CA VAL A 34 3.34 -21.58 50.07
C VAL A 34 4.77 -21.12 50.15
N ILE A 35 5.34 -21.02 51.35
CA ILE A 35 6.73 -20.49 51.55
C ILE A 35 7.77 -21.42 50.90
N THR A 36 7.46 -22.74 50.81
CA THR A 36 8.31 -23.74 50.14
C THR A 36 8.23 -23.59 48.62
N LEU A 37 7.03 -23.54 48.04
CA LEU A 37 6.81 -23.39 46.60
C LEU A 37 7.23 -21.99 46.09
N ALA A 38 7.01 -20.95 46.89
CA ALA A 38 7.45 -19.60 46.54
C ALA A 38 8.94 -19.37 46.73
N THR A 39 9.68 -20.38 47.12
CA THR A 39 11.15 -20.33 47.38
C THR A 39 11.55 -19.31 48.43
N VAL A 40 10.66 -18.93 49.36
CA VAL A 40 10.91 -17.99 50.45
C VAL A 40 11.71 -18.65 51.58
N GLY A 41 11.28 -19.85 52.08
CA GLY A 41 12.04 -20.71 52.97
C GLY A 41 12.45 -20.10 54.29
N TYR A 42 11.58 -19.40 55.02
CA TYR A 42 11.94 -18.79 56.31
C TYR A 42 12.40 -19.80 57.36
N SER A 43 11.55 -20.78 57.69
CA SER A 43 11.86 -21.89 58.58
C SER A 43 10.75 -22.94 58.57
N GLU A 44 10.97 -24.09 59.20
CA GLU A 44 9.90 -25.08 59.44
C GLU A 44 8.86 -24.47 60.39
N THR A 45 7.54 -24.57 60.03
CA THR A 45 6.45 -24.09 60.87
C THR A 45 6.37 -24.88 62.16
N HIS A 46 6.56 -26.19 62.08
CA HIS A 46 6.70 -27.12 63.20
C HIS A 46 7.88 -28.09 62.90
N PRO A 47 8.50 -28.68 63.93
CA PRO A 47 9.61 -29.63 63.76
C PRO A 47 9.16 -30.84 62.90
N LEU A 48 9.87 -31.06 61.79
CA LEU A 48 9.57 -32.15 60.86
C LEU A 48 10.32 -33.41 61.25
N GLY A 49 9.58 -34.54 61.27
CA GLY A 49 10.18 -35.85 61.38
C GLY A 49 10.92 -36.26 60.06
N SER A 50 11.62 -37.41 60.08
CA SER A 50 12.37 -37.87 58.91
C SER A 50 11.48 -38.02 57.63
N ARG A 51 10.22 -38.43 57.80
CA ARG A 51 9.27 -38.54 56.67
C ARG A 51 8.84 -37.17 56.15
N GLY A 52 8.61 -36.20 57.04
CA GLY A 52 8.27 -34.83 56.68
C GLY A 52 9.40 -34.15 55.90
N ARG A 53 10.67 -34.33 56.35
CA ARG A 53 11.81 -33.78 55.64
C ARG A 53 11.98 -34.36 54.23
N LEU A 54 11.79 -35.68 54.06
CA LEU A 54 11.87 -36.34 52.77
C LEU A 54 10.77 -35.82 51.80
N PHE A 55 9.55 -35.67 52.31
CA PHE A 55 8.43 -35.10 51.54
C PHE A 55 8.71 -33.65 51.14
N THR A 56 9.19 -32.82 52.07
CA THR A 56 9.55 -31.43 51.80
C THR A 56 10.62 -31.30 50.73
N ILE A 57 11.63 -32.18 50.73
CA ILE A 57 12.65 -32.24 49.67
C ILE A 57 11.98 -32.53 48.32
N ALA A 58 11.09 -33.53 48.26
CA ALA A 58 10.37 -33.86 47.02
C ALA A 58 9.48 -32.69 46.55
N LEU A 59 8.79 -32.00 47.50
CA LEU A 59 7.95 -30.83 47.20
C LEU A 59 8.79 -29.68 46.65
N ILE A 60 9.99 -29.40 47.20
CA ILE A 60 10.91 -28.38 46.71
C ILE A 60 11.33 -28.70 45.28
N LEU A 61 11.78 -29.94 45.01
CA LEU A 61 12.22 -30.34 43.68
C LEU A 61 11.07 -30.21 42.64
N LEU A 62 9.86 -30.65 42.98
CA LEU A 62 8.68 -30.51 42.11
C LEU A 62 8.31 -29.03 41.89
N GLY A 63 8.42 -28.22 42.96
CA GLY A 63 8.15 -26.78 42.88
C GLY A 63 9.13 -26.07 41.94
N VAL A 64 10.43 -26.32 42.09
CA VAL A 64 11.47 -25.70 41.24
C VAL A 64 11.30 -26.07 39.77
N VAL A 65 11.05 -27.37 39.48
CA VAL A 65 10.81 -27.86 38.11
C VAL A 65 9.56 -27.17 37.51
N ASN A 66 8.49 -27.08 38.30
CA ASN A 66 7.24 -26.47 37.84
C ASN A 66 7.39 -24.96 37.57
N ILE A 67 8.06 -24.24 38.46
CA ILE A 67 8.35 -22.79 38.26
C ILE A 67 9.24 -22.60 37.05
N GLY A 68 10.31 -23.40 36.90
CA GLY A 68 11.20 -23.37 35.72
C GLY A 68 10.42 -23.60 34.42
N TYR A 69 9.48 -24.54 34.40
CA TYR A 69 8.60 -24.76 33.26
C TYR A 69 7.73 -23.53 32.94
N ILE A 70 7.10 -22.91 33.96
CA ILE A 70 6.26 -21.71 33.79
C ILE A 70 7.08 -20.56 33.22
N VAL A 71 8.27 -20.30 33.82
CA VAL A 71 9.16 -19.23 33.35
C VAL A 71 9.60 -19.46 31.90
N ASN A 72 9.98 -20.69 31.57
CA ASN A 72 10.36 -21.02 30.19
C ASN A 72 9.21 -20.77 29.20
N ARG A 73 7.99 -21.20 29.53
CA ARG A 73 6.80 -20.98 28.69
C ARG A 73 6.44 -19.49 28.54
N PHE A 74 6.62 -18.73 29.61
CA PHE A 74 6.42 -17.29 29.59
C PHE A 74 7.45 -16.58 28.70
N THR A 75 8.72 -16.99 28.85
CA THR A 75 9.83 -16.47 28.02
C THR A 75 9.62 -16.82 26.53
N GLU A 76 9.23 -18.05 26.22
CA GLU A 76 8.87 -18.44 24.86
C GLU A 76 7.74 -17.58 24.28
N ALA A 77 6.69 -17.31 25.06
CA ALA A 77 5.56 -16.47 24.64
C ALA A 77 5.98 -15.02 24.33
N ILE A 78 6.95 -14.49 25.09
CA ILE A 78 7.53 -13.15 24.84
C ILE A 78 8.39 -13.17 23.59
N ILE A 79 9.29 -14.16 23.44
CA ILE A 79 10.22 -14.27 22.31
C ILE A 79 9.47 -14.54 21.01
N GLN A 80 8.42 -15.38 21.03
CA GLN A 80 7.60 -15.69 19.85
C GLN A 80 6.71 -14.52 19.40
N GLY A 81 6.79 -13.37 20.07
CA GLY A 81 6.22 -12.11 19.59
C GLY A 81 4.69 -12.02 19.63
N TYR A 82 3.98 -12.90 20.34
CA TYR A 82 2.51 -12.83 20.44
C TYR A 82 1.98 -11.45 20.86
N PHE A 83 2.72 -10.73 21.69
CA PHE A 83 2.39 -9.36 22.07
C PHE A 83 2.70 -8.34 20.97
N GLN A 84 3.78 -8.54 20.22
CA GLN A 84 4.17 -7.63 19.14
C GLN A 84 3.23 -7.75 17.94
N GLU A 85 2.77 -8.94 17.62
CA GLU A 85 1.85 -9.19 16.51
C GLU A 85 0.48 -8.53 16.75
N GLY A 86 -0.06 -8.62 17.96
CA GLY A 86 -1.29 -7.94 18.34
C GLY A 86 -1.20 -6.41 18.22
N ILE A 87 -0.10 -5.82 18.70
CA ILE A 87 0.16 -4.39 18.61
C ILE A 87 0.34 -3.97 17.14
N ARG A 88 1.07 -4.76 16.34
CA ARG A 88 1.31 -4.49 14.92
C ARG A 88 0.00 -4.53 14.11
N LEU A 89 -0.84 -5.53 14.34
CA LEU A 89 -2.16 -5.64 13.69
C LEU A 89 -3.07 -4.46 14.06
N GLN A 90 -3.05 -4.03 15.32
CA GLN A 90 -3.84 -2.89 15.76
C GLN A 90 -3.33 -1.57 15.17
N GLN A 91 -2.02 -1.37 15.09
CA GLN A 91 -1.42 -0.20 14.43
C GLN A 91 -1.72 -0.19 12.94
N GLN A 92 -1.60 -1.35 12.27
CA GLN A 92 -1.90 -1.50 10.85
C GLN A 92 -3.38 -1.18 10.56
N ARG A 93 -4.29 -1.65 11.40
CA ARG A 93 -5.72 -1.34 11.29
C ARG A 93 -5.99 0.16 11.43
N ARG A 94 -5.41 0.82 12.43
CA ARG A 94 -5.54 2.28 12.63
C ARG A 94 -4.99 3.07 11.44
N LEU A 95 -3.86 2.65 10.88
CA LEU A 95 -3.29 3.28 9.68
C LEU A 95 -4.25 3.16 8.50
N MET A 96 -4.85 2.00 8.25
CA MET A 96 -5.83 1.82 7.17
C MET A 96 -7.11 2.62 7.40
N GLU A 97 -7.61 2.68 8.64
CA GLU A 97 -8.78 3.49 9.00
C GLU A 97 -8.54 5.00 8.78
N SER A 98 -7.30 5.46 8.91
CA SER A 98 -6.92 6.87 8.71
C SER A 98 -6.68 7.24 7.24
N LEU A 99 -6.53 6.28 6.32
CA LEU A 99 -6.32 6.55 4.91
C LEU A 99 -7.57 7.16 4.27
N THR A 100 -7.38 8.30 3.64
CA THR A 100 -8.39 9.01 2.82
C THR A 100 -7.72 9.52 1.56
N GLU A 101 -8.47 9.61 0.46
CA GLU A 101 -7.94 10.05 -0.84
C GLU A 101 -6.67 9.30 -1.27
N HIS A 102 -6.60 8.02 -0.92
CA HIS A 102 -5.44 7.17 -1.17
C HIS A 102 -5.63 6.27 -2.39
N TYR A 103 -4.55 5.63 -2.79
CA TYR A 103 -4.51 4.66 -3.88
C TYR A 103 -4.46 3.23 -3.33
N ILE A 104 -5.09 2.28 -4.02
CA ILE A 104 -5.06 0.85 -3.68
C ILE A 104 -4.34 0.11 -4.79
N ILE A 105 -3.32 -0.69 -4.45
CA ILE A 105 -2.61 -1.56 -5.39
C ILE A 105 -2.97 -3.01 -5.05
N CYS A 106 -3.68 -3.69 -5.95
CA CYS A 106 -4.03 -5.09 -5.82
C CYS A 106 -3.00 -5.97 -6.54
N GLY A 107 -2.19 -6.70 -5.76
CA GLY A 107 -1.09 -7.52 -6.21
C GLY A 107 0.28 -6.83 -6.10
N PHE A 108 1.21 -7.47 -5.36
CA PHE A 108 2.59 -6.98 -5.17
C PHE A 108 3.61 -7.80 -5.96
N SER A 109 3.23 -8.22 -7.16
CA SER A 109 4.09 -8.85 -8.15
C SER A 109 5.07 -7.82 -8.77
N ARG A 110 5.79 -8.19 -9.82
CA ARG A 110 6.70 -7.27 -10.54
C ARG A 110 6.04 -5.95 -10.93
N THR A 111 4.81 -6.00 -11.44
CA THR A 111 4.05 -4.80 -11.85
C THR A 111 3.64 -3.97 -10.65
N GLY A 112 3.00 -4.58 -9.64
CA GLY A 112 2.56 -3.86 -8.45
C GLY A 112 3.70 -3.21 -7.68
N ARG A 113 4.87 -3.88 -7.64
CA ARG A 113 6.09 -3.35 -7.02
C ARG A 113 6.61 -2.11 -7.75
N GLN A 114 6.57 -2.11 -9.08
CA GLN A 114 6.98 -0.94 -9.85
C GLN A 114 6.01 0.23 -9.63
N ILE A 115 4.70 -0.05 -9.61
CA ILE A 115 3.67 0.96 -9.32
C ILE A 115 3.89 1.57 -7.93
N ALA A 116 4.15 0.74 -6.92
CA ALA A 116 4.40 1.20 -5.56
C ALA A 116 5.64 2.12 -5.47
N LYS A 117 6.71 1.82 -6.22
CA LYS A 117 7.90 2.68 -6.30
C LYS A 117 7.59 4.05 -6.90
N GLU A 118 6.80 4.09 -7.97
CA GLU A 118 6.39 5.35 -8.60
C GLU A 118 5.50 6.18 -7.66
N PHE A 119 4.51 5.54 -7.01
CA PHE A 119 3.64 6.22 -6.04
C PHE A 119 4.42 6.79 -4.86
N ARG A 120 5.43 6.05 -4.39
CA ARG A 120 6.33 6.55 -3.35
C ARG A 120 7.17 7.73 -3.80
N ALA A 121 7.69 7.69 -5.03
CA ALA A 121 8.47 8.78 -5.60
C ALA A 121 7.65 10.08 -5.74
N GLU A 122 6.36 9.94 -6.07
CA GLU A 122 5.41 11.05 -6.15
C GLU A 122 4.83 11.47 -4.79
N GLY A 123 5.15 10.75 -3.70
CA GLY A 123 4.70 11.05 -2.35
C GLY A 123 3.19 10.88 -2.12
N VAL A 124 2.52 10.06 -2.95
CA VAL A 124 1.07 9.82 -2.81
C VAL A 124 0.81 8.71 -1.79
N PRO A 125 -0.26 8.81 -0.96
CA PRO A 125 -0.61 7.77 0.00
C PRO A 125 -1.20 6.55 -0.72
N PHE A 126 -0.73 5.35 -0.38
CA PHE A 126 -1.27 4.11 -0.96
C PHE A 126 -1.19 2.93 0.00
N VAL A 127 -2.00 1.91 -0.29
CA VAL A 127 -1.98 0.61 0.36
C VAL A 127 -1.85 -0.50 -0.68
N VAL A 128 -1.07 -1.52 -0.32
CA VAL A 128 -0.88 -2.73 -1.13
C VAL A 128 -1.72 -3.86 -0.57
N ILE A 129 -2.41 -4.60 -1.43
CA ILE A 129 -3.11 -5.86 -1.08
C ILE A 129 -2.43 -7.00 -1.84
N ASP A 130 -2.14 -8.08 -1.14
CA ASP A 130 -1.72 -9.35 -1.75
C ASP A 130 -2.18 -10.52 -0.87
N SER A 131 -2.51 -11.65 -1.48
CA SER A 131 -2.85 -12.87 -0.74
C SER A 131 -1.62 -13.59 -0.20
N ASP A 132 -0.47 -13.40 -0.86
CA ASP A 132 0.80 -14.03 -0.50
C ASP A 132 1.51 -13.29 0.64
N MET A 133 1.75 -14.00 1.75
CA MET A 133 2.42 -13.45 2.94
C MET A 133 3.84 -12.95 2.65
N GLU A 134 4.60 -13.62 1.77
CA GLU A 134 5.96 -13.18 1.44
C GLU A 134 5.95 -11.85 0.69
N SER A 135 4.98 -11.65 -0.20
CA SER A 135 4.77 -10.41 -0.92
C SER A 135 4.42 -9.26 0.05
N ILE A 136 3.57 -9.53 1.04
CA ILE A 136 3.21 -8.57 2.08
C ILE A 136 4.41 -8.23 2.97
N GLN A 137 5.18 -9.21 3.40
CA GLN A 137 6.39 -8.97 4.20
C GLN A 137 7.41 -8.13 3.42
N ARG A 138 7.60 -8.41 2.13
CA ARG A 138 8.46 -7.59 1.25
C ARG A 138 7.97 -6.15 1.14
N ALA A 139 6.67 -5.95 0.94
CA ALA A 139 6.09 -4.60 0.89
C ALA A 139 6.33 -3.83 2.21
N GLN A 140 6.17 -4.50 3.34
CA GLN A 140 6.40 -3.92 4.66
C GLN A 140 7.89 -3.62 4.92
N MET A 141 8.81 -4.49 4.48
CA MET A 141 10.26 -4.23 4.57
C MET A 141 10.68 -3.02 3.71
N GLU A 142 10.01 -2.82 2.58
CA GLU A 142 10.18 -1.62 1.74
C GLU A 142 9.51 -0.36 2.33
N GLY A 143 8.84 -0.49 3.50
CA GLY A 143 8.19 0.62 4.21
C GLY A 143 6.82 1.00 3.66
N TYR A 144 6.14 0.10 2.91
CA TYR A 144 4.80 0.33 2.40
C TYR A 144 3.72 -0.14 3.37
N THR A 145 2.58 0.57 3.39
CA THR A 145 1.37 0.06 4.04
C THR A 145 0.83 -1.10 3.21
N ALA A 146 0.71 -2.27 3.83
CA ALA A 146 0.31 -3.48 3.12
C ALA A 146 -0.69 -4.31 3.94
N TYR A 147 -1.66 -4.91 3.26
CA TYR A 147 -2.71 -5.74 3.84
C TYR A 147 -2.71 -7.11 3.18
N GLN A 148 -2.64 -8.17 4.00
CA GLN A 148 -2.77 -9.53 3.50
C GLN A 148 -4.25 -9.88 3.31
N GLY A 149 -4.63 -10.18 2.08
CA GLY A 149 -6.00 -10.57 1.76
C GLY A 149 -6.20 -10.82 0.27
N ASP A 150 -7.32 -11.44 -0.04
CA ASP A 150 -7.77 -11.62 -1.43
C ASP A 150 -8.50 -10.35 -1.88
N ALA A 151 -7.92 -9.65 -2.85
CA ALA A 151 -8.46 -8.40 -3.38
C ALA A 151 -9.75 -8.58 -4.21
N THR A 152 -10.14 -9.80 -4.55
CA THR A 152 -11.40 -10.10 -5.22
C THR A 152 -12.60 -10.08 -4.28
N LEU A 153 -12.36 -10.08 -2.96
CA LEU A 153 -13.40 -10.07 -1.94
C LEU A 153 -13.73 -8.63 -1.51
N ASP A 154 -15.02 -8.30 -1.49
CA ASP A 154 -15.52 -7.00 -1.07
C ASP A 154 -15.07 -6.63 0.36
N ASP A 155 -15.11 -7.60 1.29
CA ASP A 155 -14.64 -7.41 2.67
C ASP A 155 -13.18 -6.95 2.74
N THR A 156 -12.33 -7.44 1.86
CA THR A 156 -10.92 -7.04 1.77
C THR A 156 -10.81 -5.60 1.30
N LEU A 157 -11.54 -5.23 0.26
CA LEU A 157 -11.56 -3.88 -0.28
C LEU A 157 -12.12 -2.86 0.73
N LEU A 158 -13.16 -3.22 1.46
CA LEU A 158 -13.73 -2.41 2.54
C LEU A 158 -12.72 -2.16 3.68
N LYS A 159 -11.98 -3.20 4.10
CA LYS A 159 -10.96 -3.09 5.15
C LYS A 159 -9.82 -2.13 4.79
N VAL A 160 -9.48 -2.01 3.52
CA VAL A 160 -8.46 -1.05 3.05
C VAL A 160 -9.05 0.31 2.66
N GLY A 161 -10.35 0.52 2.84
CA GLY A 161 -11.02 1.80 2.68
C GLY A 161 -11.32 2.17 1.22
N VAL A 162 -11.76 1.22 0.39
CA VAL A 162 -12.12 1.45 -1.02
C VAL A 162 -13.14 2.58 -1.19
N GLU A 163 -14.07 2.75 -0.23
CA GLU A 163 -15.08 3.81 -0.24
C GLU A 163 -14.48 5.23 -0.18
N ARG A 164 -13.28 5.35 0.38
CA ARG A 164 -12.54 6.62 0.57
C ARG A 164 -11.34 6.75 -0.36
N ALA A 165 -11.06 5.73 -1.16
CA ALA A 165 -9.96 5.71 -2.12
C ALA A 165 -10.34 6.49 -3.38
N ILE A 166 -9.35 7.11 -4.02
CA ILE A 166 -9.52 7.83 -5.29
C ILE A 166 -9.19 6.96 -6.50
N CYS A 167 -8.36 5.94 -6.31
CA CYS A 167 -7.94 5.07 -7.39
C CYS A 167 -7.62 3.66 -6.88
N ILE A 168 -7.98 2.66 -7.68
CA ILE A 168 -7.58 1.26 -7.49
C ILE A 168 -6.85 0.77 -8.74
N VAL A 169 -5.76 0.04 -8.53
CA VAL A 169 -4.97 -0.57 -9.59
C VAL A 169 -5.00 -2.09 -9.43
N ALA A 170 -5.78 -2.76 -10.27
CA ALA A 170 -5.85 -4.22 -10.33
C ALA A 170 -4.67 -4.76 -11.15
N ALA A 171 -3.65 -5.30 -10.46
CA ALA A 171 -2.39 -5.74 -11.05
C ALA A 171 -2.07 -7.23 -10.79
N LEU A 172 -3.10 -8.04 -10.55
CA LEU A 172 -2.97 -9.48 -10.37
C LEU A 172 -2.56 -10.18 -11.68
N PRO A 173 -1.99 -11.39 -11.61
CA PRO A 173 -1.65 -12.17 -12.81
C PRO A 173 -2.87 -12.57 -13.66
N SER A 174 -4.03 -12.78 -13.04
CA SER A 174 -5.26 -13.24 -13.65
C SER A 174 -6.13 -12.07 -14.14
N ASP A 175 -6.47 -12.07 -15.43
CA ASP A 175 -7.34 -11.08 -16.03
C ASP A 175 -8.78 -11.15 -15.47
N ALA A 176 -9.24 -12.36 -15.10
CA ALA A 176 -10.55 -12.58 -14.49
C ALA A 176 -10.60 -11.96 -13.09
N GLU A 177 -9.58 -12.19 -12.27
CA GLU A 177 -9.50 -11.58 -10.93
C GLU A 177 -9.42 -10.05 -11.01
N ASN A 178 -8.66 -9.50 -11.97
CA ASN A 178 -8.63 -8.06 -12.21
C ASN A 178 -10.00 -7.50 -12.59
N LEU A 179 -10.81 -8.25 -13.36
CA LEU A 179 -12.18 -7.87 -13.68
C LEU A 179 -13.07 -7.87 -12.43
N TYR A 180 -12.97 -8.89 -11.57
CA TYR A 180 -13.71 -8.92 -10.30
C TYR A 180 -13.37 -7.72 -9.43
N ILE A 181 -12.08 -7.39 -9.28
CA ILE A 181 -11.63 -6.22 -8.52
C ILE A 181 -12.25 -4.93 -9.07
N VAL A 182 -12.24 -4.73 -10.39
CA VAL A 182 -12.83 -3.55 -11.03
C VAL A 182 -14.33 -3.46 -10.74
N LEU A 183 -15.07 -4.56 -10.91
CA LEU A 183 -16.51 -4.60 -10.66
C LEU A 183 -16.84 -4.31 -9.20
N SER A 184 -16.18 -4.96 -8.25
CA SER A 184 -16.36 -4.73 -6.82
C SER A 184 -16.02 -3.29 -6.43
N ALA A 185 -14.88 -2.78 -6.88
CA ALA A 185 -14.47 -1.41 -6.58
C ALA A 185 -15.47 -0.37 -7.10
N LYS A 186 -15.94 -0.51 -8.34
CA LYS A 186 -16.95 0.39 -8.93
C LYS A 186 -18.32 0.28 -8.27
N THR A 187 -18.65 -0.89 -7.73
CA THR A 187 -19.90 -1.10 -6.98
C THR A 187 -19.83 -0.46 -5.60
N LEU A 188 -18.70 -0.62 -4.90
CA LEU A 188 -18.49 -0.10 -3.55
C LEU A 188 -18.23 1.42 -3.54
N ASN A 189 -17.61 1.93 -4.61
CA ASN A 189 -17.31 3.36 -4.76
C ASN A 189 -17.45 3.74 -6.24
N THR A 190 -18.58 4.33 -6.62
CA THR A 190 -18.88 4.73 -8.01
C THR A 190 -17.95 5.81 -8.55
N GLY A 191 -17.33 6.59 -7.66
CA GLY A 191 -16.38 7.65 -8.02
C GLY A 191 -14.93 7.20 -8.16
N ILE A 192 -14.60 5.96 -7.77
CA ILE A 192 -13.21 5.48 -7.82
C ILE A 192 -12.72 5.32 -9.26
N ARG A 193 -11.49 5.77 -9.51
CA ARG A 193 -10.83 5.47 -10.78
C ARG A 193 -10.23 4.06 -10.74
N ALA A 194 -10.66 3.19 -11.64
CA ALA A 194 -10.20 1.82 -11.72
C ALA A 194 -9.23 1.63 -12.90
N ILE A 195 -8.00 1.26 -12.60
CA ILE A 195 -6.97 0.92 -13.59
C ILE A 195 -6.74 -0.58 -13.51
N ALA A 196 -6.72 -1.28 -14.65
CA ALA A 196 -6.54 -2.71 -14.68
C ALA A 196 -5.40 -3.14 -15.58
N ARG A 197 -4.69 -4.18 -15.16
CA ARG A 197 -3.73 -4.90 -15.99
C ARG A 197 -4.45 -5.94 -16.82
N ALA A 198 -4.14 -5.98 -18.12
CA ALA A 198 -4.55 -7.05 -19.03
C ALA A 198 -3.34 -7.84 -19.52
N SER A 199 -3.51 -9.15 -19.73
CA SER A 199 -2.49 -10.01 -20.32
C SER A 199 -2.66 -10.14 -21.85
N THR A 200 -3.89 -10.01 -22.37
CA THR A 200 -4.24 -10.17 -23.77
C THR A 200 -5.06 -9.00 -24.31
N GLU A 201 -5.16 -8.88 -25.64
CA GLU A 201 -6.01 -7.86 -26.28
C GLU A 201 -7.51 -8.11 -26.01
N GLU A 202 -7.92 -9.37 -25.92
CA GLU A 202 -9.31 -9.73 -25.60
C GLU A 202 -9.66 -9.33 -24.16
N ALA A 203 -8.76 -9.58 -23.20
CA ALA A 203 -8.94 -9.17 -21.82
C ALA A 203 -9.03 -7.64 -21.67
N LEU A 204 -8.25 -6.89 -22.45
CA LEU A 204 -8.28 -5.44 -22.48
C LEU A 204 -9.70 -4.92 -22.78
N GLN A 205 -10.35 -5.47 -23.81
CA GLN A 205 -11.72 -5.09 -24.17
C GLN A 205 -12.74 -5.49 -23.08
N LYS A 206 -12.57 -6.67 -22.47
CA LYS A 206 -13.46 -7.15 -21.40
C LYS A 206 -13.36 -6.29 -20.14
N LEU A 207 -12.15 -5.94 -19.73
CA LEU A 207 -11.91 -5.07 -18.58
C LEU A 207 -12.46 -3.66 -18.80
N GLN A 208 -12.32 -3.09 -19.99
CA GLN A 208 -12.95 -1.80 -20.35
C GLN A 208 -14.47 -1.87 -20.26
N ARG A 209 -15.09 -2.92 -20.82
CA ARG A 209 -16.56 -3.13 -20.72
C ARG A 209 -17.00 -3.38 -19.27
N GLY A 210 -16.13 -3.96 -18.44
CA GLY A 210 -16.36 -4.19 -17.02
C GLY A 210 -16.26 -2.93 -16.17
N GLY A 211 -15.96 -1.76 -16.77
CA GLY A 211 -15.95 -0.47 -16.08
C GLY A 211 -14.58 0.03 -15.65
N ALA A 212 -13.49 -0.59 -16.12
CA ALA A 212 -12.16 -0.02 -15.93
C ALA A 212 -12.02 1.30 -16.71
N ASP A 213 -11.56 2.36 -16.04
CA ASP A 213 -11.32 3.66 -16.66
C ASP A 213 -10.10 3.63 -17.58
N GLU A 214 -9.11 2.79 -17.25
CA GLU A 214 -7.91 2.57 -18.04
C GLU A 214 -7.49 1.11 -17.96
N VAL A 215 -7.10 0.52 -19.09
CA VAL A 215 -6.58 -0.84 -19.11
C VAL A 215 -5.23 -0.86 -19.81
N ILE A 216 -4.22 -1.41 -19.13
CA ILE A 216 -2.84 -1.45 -19.61
C ILE A 216 -2.36 -2.88 -19.70
N SER A 217 -1.80 -3.26 -20.86
CA SER A 217 -1.09 -4.52 -21.02
C SER A 217 0.42 -4.27 -21.01
N PRO A 218 1.11 -4.62 -19.92
CA PRO A 218 2.57 -4.47 -19.86
C PRO A 218 3.30 -5.22 -20.96
N TYR A 219 2.78 -6.39 -21.35
CA TYR A 219 3.36 -7.22 -22.41
C TYR A 219 3.23 -6.58 -23.80
N ILE A 220 2.04 -6.09 -24.15
CA ILE A 220 1.79 -5.43 -25.43
C ILE A 220 2.57 -4.11 -25.49
N THR A 221 2.48 -3.31 -24.43
CA THR A 221 3.19 -2.03 -24.34
C THR A 221 4.70 -2.22 -24.36
N GLY A 222 5.22 -3.17 -23.57
CA GLY A 222 6.64 -3.50 -23.52
C GLY A 222 7.13 -4.06 -24.86
N GLY A 223 6.36 -4.95 -25.49
CA GLY A 223 6.68 -5.51 -26.81
C GLY A 223 6.77 -4.42 -27.87
N LYS A 224 5.78 -3.52 -27.96
CA LYS A 224 5.79 -2.37 -28.87
C LYS A 224 6.99 -1.47 -28.64
N ARG A 225 7.35 -1.22 -27.35
CA ARG A 225 8.49 -0.39 -26.99
C ARG A 225 9.83 -1.05 -27.36
N MET A 226 9.99 -2.36 -27.12
CA MET A 226 11.18 -3.10 -27.53
C MET A 226 11.34 -3.12 -29.07
N ALA A 227 10.25 -3.32 -29.80
CA ALA A 227 10.27 -3.24 -31.26
C ALA A 227 10.67 -1.81 -31.74
N ALA A 228 10.12 -0.78 -31.12
CA ALA A 228 10.49 0.60 -31.43
C ALA A 228 11.97 0.89 -31.13
N ALA A 229 12.49 0.36 -30.03
CA ALA A 229 13.91 0.48 -29.67
C ALA A 229 14.82 -0.19 -30.72
N ALA A 230 14.43 -1.36 -31.20
CA ALA A 230 15.19 -2.07 -32.23
C ALA A 230 15.14 -1.36 -33.60
N LEU A 231 13.97 -0.83 -33.98
CA LEU A 231 13.75 -0.26 -35.30
C LEU A 231 14.15 1.23 -35.39
N ARG A 232 14.02 2.00 -34.29
CA ARG A 232 14.17 3.46 -34.27
C ARG A 232 14.82 3.92 -32.96
N PRO A 233 16.04 3.50 -32.61
CA PRO A 233 16.67 3.77 -31.32
C PRO A 233 16.78 5.26 -31.04
N GLN A 234 17.25 6.06 -32.00
CA GLN A 234 17.42 7.50 -31.83
C GLN A 234 16.11 8.26 -31.57
N VAL A 235 14.99 7.80 -32.15
CA VAL A 235 13.67 8.39 -31.89
C VAL A 235 13.23 8.06 -30.47
N LEU A 236 13.47 6.84 -30.01
CA LEU A 236 13.10 6.43 -28.67
C LEU A 236 13.92 7.18 -27.60
N ASP A 237 15.24 7.28 -27.79
CA ASP A 237 16.15 8.03 -26.93
C ASP A 237 15.72 9.50 -26.82
N PHE A 238 15.32 10.10 -27.95
CA PHE A 238 14.81 11.48 -27.97
C PHE A 238 13.51 11.63 -27.16
N VAL A 239 12.55 10.72 -27.36
CA VAL A 239 11.26 10.73 -26.63
C VAL A 239 11.47 10.49 -25.15
N ASP A 240 12.33 9.53 -24.77
CA ASP A 240 12.66 9.23 -23.39
C ASP A 240 13.39 10.38 -22.70
N GLY A 241 14.31 11.04 -23.41
CA GLY A 241 15.00 12.24 -22.92
C GLY A 241 14.03 13.39 -22.60
N ILE A 242 12.90 13.48 -23.34
CA ILE A 242 11.86 14.49 -23.07
C ILE A 242 10.99 14.08 -21.88
N LEU A 243 10.62 12.79 -21.77
CA LEU A 243 9.62 12.33 -20.80
C LEU A 243 10.20 12.00 -19.41
N THR A 244 11.41 11.41 -19.36
CA THR A 244 11.94 10.79 -18.14
C THR A 244 13.36 11.20 -17.73
N GLY A 245 14.08 11.93 -18.55
CA GLY A 245 15.51 12.28 -18.30
C GLY A 245 15.70 13.16 -17.07
N ALA A 246 16.67 12.82 -16.20
CA ALA A 246 17.07 13.64 -15.06
C ALA A 246 17.70 15.00 -15.50
N ASP A 247 18.28 15.05 -16.71
CA ASP A 247 18.87 16.23 -17.35
C ASP A 247 18.00 16.73 -18.52
N ARG A 248 16.72 17.00 -18.22
CA ARG A 248 15.76 17.43 -19.23
C ARG A 248 16.15 18.77 -19.82
N GLN A 249 16.60 18.77 -21.07
CA GLN A 249 16.79 20.00 -21.87
C GLN A 249 15.49 20.45 -22.53
N LEU A 250 14.56 19.51 -22.79
CA LEU A 250 13.28 19.79 -23.44
C LEU A 250 12.12 19.23 -22.60
N TYR A 251 11.04 19.96 -22.58
CA TYR A 251 9.79 19.64 -21.87
C TYR A 251 8.63 19.68 -22.84
N MET A 252 7.59 18.92 -22.55
CA MET A 252 6.26 19.05 -23.19
C MET A 252 5.26 19.48 -22.17
N GLU A 253 4.46 20.52 -22.52
CA GLU A 253 3.38 21.04 -21.67
C GLU A 253 2.12 21.28 -22.49
N GLU A 254 0.99 21.24 -21.78
CA GLU A 254 -0.34 21.48 -22.34
C GLU A 254 -0.81 22.88 -21.94
N PHE A 255 -1.26 23.68 -22.92
CA PHE A 255 -1.74 25.04 -22.75
C PHE A 255 -3.19 25.16 -23.21
N LEU A 256 -4.09 25.52 -22.31
CA LEU A 256 -5.50 25.78 -22.65
C LEU A 256 -5.64 27.19 -23.23
N LEU A 257 -6.32 27.33 -24.35
CA LEU A 257 -6.66 28.62 -24.92
C LEU A 257 -7.98 29.12 -24.33
N ASP A 258 -7.88 29.92 -23.28
CA ASP A 258 -9.02 30.60 -22.70
C ASP A 258 -9.26 31.97 -23.44
N PRO A 259 -10.41 32.17 -24.07
CA PRO A 259 -10.70 33.40 -24.81
C PRO A 259 -10.68 34.66 -23.95
N ALA A 260 -10.81 34.51 -22.62
CA ALA A 260 -10.73 35.67 -21.70
C ALA A 260 -9.32 36.20 -21.55
N PHE A 261 -8.29 35.37 -21.78
CA PHE A 261 -6.89 35.72 -21.53
C PHE A 261 -6.00 35.56 -22.76
N CYS A 262 -6.38 34.72 -23.73
CA CYS A 262 -5.56 34.44 -24.90
C CYS A 262 -5.90 35.38 -26.08
N PRO A 263 -5.00 36.29 -26.50
CA PRO A 263 -5.26 37.21 -27.57
C PRO A 263 -5.25 36.59 -28.98
N PHE A 264 -4.88 35.30 -29.09
CA PHE A 264 -4.70 34.64 -30.38
C PHE A 264 -5.88 33.75 -30.79
N VAL A 265 -6.93 33.67 -29.97
CA VAL A 265 -8.15 32.93 -30.34
C VAL A 265 -8.76 33.58 -31.60
N GLY A 266 -9.06 32.74 -32.60
CA GLY A 266 -9.52 33.16 -33.92
C GLY A 266 -8.43 33.50 -34.94
N GLN A 267 -7.15 33.46 -34.54
CA GLN A 267 -6.03 33.69 -35.44
C GLN A 267 -5.40 32.36 -35.89
N SER A 268 -4.78 32.37 -37.10
CA SER A 268 -3.96 31.22 -37.51
C SER A 268 -2.62 31.18 -36.79
N LEU A 269 -2.02 29.99 -36.65
CA LEU A 269 -0.71 29.81 -36.04
C LEU A 269 0.36 30.70 -36.68
N GLN A 270 0.27 30.93 -38.00
CA GLN A 270 1.17 31.78 -38.73
C GLN A 270 1.06 33.24 -38.29
N LYS A 271 -0.19 33.74 -38.10
CA LYS A 271 -0.42 35.12 -37.61
C LYS A 271 -0.05 35.28 -36.15
N ALA A 272 -0.33 34.27 -35.34
CA ALA A 272 0.00 34.25 -33.91
C ALA A 272 1.53 34.24 -33.65
N ARG A 273 2.35 33.76 -34.58
CA ARG A 273 3.84 33.73 -34.50
C ARG A 273 4.37 33.16 -33.17
N LEU A 274 3.68 32.21 -32.57
CA LEU A 274 3.98 31.70 -31.22
C LEU A 274 5.44 31.20 -31.11
N ARG A 275 5.94 30.48 -32.13
CA ARG A 275 7.30 29.98 -32.18
C ARG A 275 8.32 31.11 -32.19
N SER A 276 8.09 32.17 -32.98
CA SER A 276 9.02 33.30 -33.09
C SER A 276 9.08 34.12 -31.80
N GLN A 277 7.99 34.15 -31.03
CA GLN A 277 7.90 34.94 -29.81
C GLN A 277 8.43 34.17 -28.58
N SER A 278 8.17 32.86 -28.51
CA SER A 278 8.50 32.03 -27.34
C SER A 278 9.69 31.10 -27.54
N GLY A 279 10.04 30.79 -28.81
CA GLY A 279 10.99 29.74 -29.15
C GLY A 279 10.39 28.31 -29.01
N ALA A 280 9.20 28.15 -28.41
CA ALA A 280 8.57 26.85 -28.26
C ALA A 280 7.89 26.36 -29.56
N LEU A 281 7.87 25.06 -29.78
CA LEU A 281 7.25 24.42 -30.92
C LEU A 281 5.86 23.89 -30.52
N VAL A 282 4.81 24.19 -31.30
CA VAL A 282 3.48 23.58 -31.17
C VAL A 282 3.48 22.25 -31.92
N LEU A 283 3.37 21.16 -31.20
CA LEU A 283 3.38 19.80 -31.74
C LEU A 283 1.99 19.33 -32.18
N ALA A 284 0.97 19.66 -31.39
CA ALA A 284 -0.39 19.27 -31.65
C ALA A 284 -1.37 20.25 -31.02
N ILE A 285 -2.61 20.21 -31.53
CA ILE A 285 -3.74 20.93 -30.98
C ILE A 285 -4.86 19.92 -30.73
N ARG A 286 -5.36 19.86 -29.50
CA ARG A 286 -6.56 19.10 -29.16
C ARG A 286 -7.76 20.05 -29.12
N ARG A 287 -8.75 19.78 -29.93
CA ARG A 287 -10.02 20.53 -29.98
C ARG A 287 -10.94 20.17 -28.80
N LEU A 288 -11.93 20.99 -28.54
CA LEU A 288 -12.95 20.75 -27.52
C LEU A 288 -13.76 19.45 -27.76
N ASP A 289 -13.97 19.08 -29.03
CA ASP A 289 -14.63 17.85 -29.45
C ASP A 289 -13.76 16.59 -29.31
N GLY A 290 -12.53 16.74 -28.81
CA GLY A 290 -11.56 15.67 -28.64
C GLY A 290 -10.68 15.38 -29.86
N THR A 291 -10.91 16.02 -31.00
CA THR A 291 -10.11 15.87 -32.22
C THR A 291 -8.66 16.33 -31.98
N LEU A 292 -7.68 15.49 -32.31
CA LEU A 292 -6.25 15.79 -32.21
C LEU A 292 -5.68 16.13 -33.59
N ILE A 293 -5.20 17.35 -33.74
CA ILE A 293 -4.48 17.82 -34.95
C ILE A 293 -2.97 17.70 -34.64
N GLY A 294 -2.32 16.66 -35.17
CA GLY A 294 -0.87 16.47 -35.04
C GLY A 294 -0.13 17.23 -36.15
N GLY A 295 0.97 17.94 -35.79
CA GLY A 295 1.72 18.75 -36.75
C GLY A 295 0.90 19.86 -37.40
N PRO A 296 0.25 20.76 -36.62
CA PRO A 296 -0.61 21.78 -37.20
C PRO A 296 0.17 22.69 -38.14
N THR A 297 -0.47 23.04 -39.27
CA THR A 297 0.11 23.94 -40.26
C THR A 297 -0.03 25.40 -39.86
N GLY A 298 0.67 26.29 -40.52
CA GLY A 298 0.56 27.74 -40.29
C GLY A 298 -0.87 28.30 -40.43
N ASP A 299 -1.69 27.71 -41.30
CA ASP A 299 -3.08 28.10 -41.54
C ASP A 299 -4.06 27.57 -40.50
N THR A 300 -3.63 26.68 -39.61
CA THR A 300 -4.48 26.13 -38.55
C THR A 300 -4.94 27.26 -37.62
N VAL A 301 -6.24 27.46 -37.54
CA VAL A 301 -6.85 28.51 -36.70
C VAL A 301 -6.97 28.01 -35.26
N LEU A 302 -6.56 28.82 -34.31
CA LEU A 302 -6.69 28.62 -32.89
C LEU A 302 -8.12 28.93 -32.44
N MET A 303 -8.77 27.97 -31.81
CA MET A 303 -10.17 28.14 -31.35
C MET A 303 -10.22 28.23 -29.81
N SER A 304 -11.31 28.84 -29.32
CA SER A 304 -11.59 28.86 -27.88
C SER A 304 -11.70 27.46 -27.31
N GLY A 305 -11.04 27.22 -26.19
CA GLY A 305 -11.03 25.89 -25.52
C GLY A 305 -10.09 24.88 -26.14
N ASP A 306 -9.33 25.23 -27.18
CA ASP A 306 -8.26 24.39 -27.69
C ASP A 306 -7.18 24.17 -26.64
N ARG A 307 -6.57 22.99 -26.66
CA ARG A 307 -5.37 22.67 -25.86
C ARG A 307 -4.20 22.48 -26.79
N LEU A 308 -3.20 23.37 -26.67
CA LEU A 308 -1.96 23.25 -27.42
C LEU A 308 -1.00 22.33 -26.68
N ILE A 309 -0.38 21.43 -27.38
CA ILE A 309 0.76 20.63 -26.88
C ILE A 309 2.02 21.30 -27.41
N GLY A 310 2.76 21.97 -26.50
CA GLY A 310 3.97 22.69 -26.79
C GLY A 310 5.22 21.91 -26.34
N MET A 311 6.32 22.02 -27.07
CA MET A 311 7.62 21.47 -26.72
C MET A 311 8.68 22.57 -26.77
N GLY A 312 9.57 22.58 -25.77
CA GLY A 312 10.67 23.55 -25.69
C GLY A 312 11.45 23.40 -24.39
N THR A 313 12.45 24.28 -24.18
CA THR A 313 13.08 24.40 -22.88
C THR A 313 12.12 24.98 -21.84
N ALA A 314 12.42 24.82 -20.55
CA ALA A 314 11.60 25.38 -19.48
C ALA A 314 11.37 26.89 -19.61
N GLU A 315 12.37 27.63 -20.16
CA GLU A 315 12.26 29.06 -20.42
C GLU A 315 11.32 29.37 -21.60
N GLN A 316 11.44 28.61 -22.67
CA GLN A 316 10.58 28.74 -23.86
C GLN A 316 9.11 28.43 -23.54
N LEU A 317 8.83 27.40 -22.75
CA LEU A 317 7.46 27.06 -22.34
C LEU A 317 6.88 28.09 -21.37
N ARG A 318 7.69 28.62 -20.45
CA ARG A 318 7.26 29.76 -19.61
C ARG A 318 6.93 30.99 -20.44
N SER A 319 7.75 31.31 -21.45
CA SER A 319 7.49 32.39 -22.37
C SER A 319 6.20 32.15 -23.17
N LEU A 320 5.99 30.93 -23.66
CA LEU A 320 4.75 30.56 -24.35
C LEU A 320 3.52 30.73 -23.44
N ASN A 321 3.61 30.30 -22.18
CA ASN A 321 2.53 30.47 -21.21
C ASN A 321 2.17 31.94 -20.96
N GLN A 322 3.18 32.80 -20.85
CA GLN A 322 2.99 34.25 -20.68
C GLN A 322 2.27 34.89 -21.88
N ILE A 323 2.63 34.47 -23.10
CA ILE A 323 2.06 34.96 -24.34
C ILE A 323 0.61 34.51 -24.52
N LEU A 324 0.29 33.28 -24.13
CA LEU A 324 -1.06 32.71 -24.22
C LEU A 324 -2.02 33.20 -23.12
N GLY A 325 -1.49 33.88 -22.11
CA GLY A 325 -2.23 34.31 -20.91
C GLY A 325 -2.01 33.34 -19.72
N PRO A 326 -1.73 33.86 -18.52
CA PRO A 326 -1.36 33.03 -17.38
C PRO A 326 -2.55 32.21 -16.88
N ILE A 327 -2.51 30.92 -17.09
CA ILE A 327 -3.42 29.98 -16.42
C ILE A 327 -2.81 29.62 -15.07
N ASN A 328 -3.59 29.83 -14.02
CA ASN A 328 -3.27 29.43 -12.65
C ASN A 328 -3.17 27.90 -12.60
N SER A 329 -1.99 27.34 -12.31
CA SER A 329 -1.66 25.92 -12.29
C SER A 329 -2.58 25.02 -11.41
N LYS A 330 -3.49 25.61 -10.64
CA LYS A 330 -4.51 24.92 -9.86
C LYS A 330 -5.70 24.38 -10.67
N GLN A 331 -5.91 24.84 -11.92
CA GLN A 331 -7.05 24.41 -12.75
C GLN A 331 -6.75 23.17 -13.63
N LEU A 332 -5.49 22.84 -13.84
CA LEU A 332 -5.08 21.66 -14.63
C LEU A 332 -5.27 20.31 -13.94
N ARG A 333 -5.53 20.29 -12.61
CA ARG A 333 -5.65 19.06 -11.81
C ARG A 333 -7.09 18.57 -11.56
N ARG A 334 -8.10 19.20 -12.12
CA ARG A 334 -9.48 18.69 -11.99
C ARG A 334 -9.99 18.15 -13.33
N PRO A 335 -10.23 16.84 -13.49
CA PRO A 335 -11.12 16.36 -14.53
C PRO A 335 -12.52 16.91 -14.21
N LYS A 336 -13.11 17.66 -15.13
CA LYS A 336 -14.54 18.01 -15.03
C LYS A 336 -15.35 16.73 -15.19
N ASN A 337 -15.99 16.29 -14.10
CA ASN A 337 -17.15 15.43 -14.17
C ASN A 337 -18.26 16.18 -14.90
N SER A 338 -18.68 15.65 -16.00
CA SER A 338 -20.01 15.86 -16.59
C SER A 338 -20.52 14.53 -17.10
#